data_bb6e80a368027e3ccd0cb085727da2fc
#
_entry.id   bb6e80a368027e3ccd0cb085727da2fc
#
_cell.length_a   1.000
_cell.length_b   1.000
_cell.length_c   1.000
_cell.angle_alpha   90.00
_cell.angle_beta   90.00
_cell.angle_gamma   90.00
#
_symmetry.space_group_name_H-M   'P 1'
#
loop_
_entity.id
_entity.type
_entity.pdbx_description
1 polymer ?
#
loop_
_entity_poly.entity_id
_entity_poly.type
_entity_poly.pdbx_seq_one_letter_code
_entity_poly.pdbx_strand_id
1 'polypeptide(L)'
;IGLHQRDNERLLKTLKRLRDIGNTVIVVEHDEDAIRSADYLIDMGPGAGIHGGKAIAMGTPDQVLSNPASLTGQYMSGLKQIPIPAKRRVAKKGRKLVVKGATANNLDKVNVDFPLGTFTCITGVSGGGKSTLVIETLYRALARRLHKARAHAGEHKSIEGVELIDKII
;
A
#
# COMPACT_ATOMS: atom_id res chain seq x y z
N ILE A 1 -5.64 -3.24 4.30
CA ILE A 1 -4.31 -2.84 3.86
C ILE A 1 -3.99 -3.65 2.61
N GLY A 2 -4.15 -3.03 1.45
CA GLY A 2 -3.89 -3.43 0.08
C GLY A 2 -3.55 -4.91 -0.18
N LEU A 3 -4.51 -5.65 -0.67
CA LEU A 3 -4.24 -6.96 -1.26
C LEU A 3 -3.37 -6.78 -2.51
N HIS A 4 -2.53 -7.76 -2.84
CA HIS A 4 -1.85 -7.78 -4.12
C HIS A 4 -2.90 -7.95 -5.24
N GLN A 5 -2.67 -7.35 -6.42
CA GLN A 5 -3.62 -7.38 -7.54
C GLN A 5 -4.13 -8.80 -7.88
N ARG A 6 -3.26 -9.82 -7.80
CA ARG A 6 -3.64 -11.23 -7.98
C ARG A 6 -4.62 -11.75 -6.91
N ASP A 7 -4.44 -11.29 -5.67
CA ASP A 7 -5.31 -11.70 -4.54
C ASP A 7 -6.66 -11.00 -4.66
N ASN A 8 -6.67 -9.75 -5.16
CA ASN A 8 -7.86 -8.98 -5.47
C ASN A 8 -8.74 -9.67 -6.54
N GLU A 9 -8.15 -10.16 -7.62
CA GLU A 9 -8.89 -10.92 -8.64
C GLU A 9 -9.59 -12.16 -8.07
N ARG A 10 -8.89 -12.90 -7.19
CA ARG A 10 -9.47 -14.08 -6.53
C ARG A 10 -10.61 -13.71 -5.59
N LEU A 11 -10.46 -12.63 -4.84
CA LEU A 11 -11.51 -12.09 -3.97
C LEU A 11 -12.74 -11.70 -4.79
N LEU A 12 -12.57 -10.89 -5.83
CA LEU A 12 -13.65 -10.43 -6.70
C LEU A 12 -14.39 -11.63 -7.36
N LYS A 13 -13.64 -12.64 -7.81
CA LYS A 13 -14.24 -13.86 -8.35
C LYS A 13 -15.10 -14.60 -7.32
N THR A 14 -14.65 -14.64 -6.08
CA THR A 14 -15.39 -15.26 -4.97
C THR A 14 -16.65 -14.46 -4.64
N LEU A 15 -16.57 -13.14 -4.55
CA LEU A 15 -17.72 -12.26 -4.29
C LEU A 15 -18.78 -12.36 -5.40
N LYS A 16 -18.36 -12.35 -6.67
CA LYS A 16 -19.25 -12.56 -7.82
C LYS A 16 -19.95 -13.91 -7.75
N ARG A 17 -19.21 -14.98 -7.42
CA ARG A 17 -19.81 -16.31 -7.24
C ARG A 17 -20.85 -16.34 -6.13
N LEU A 18 -20.59 -15.68 -5.00
CA LEU A 18 -21.57 -15.58 -3.90
C LEU A 18 -22.84 -14.87 -4.36
N ARG A 19 -22.72 -13.80 -5.13
CA ARG A 19 -23.85 -13.10 -5.74
C ARG A 19 -24.63 -14.04 -6.70
N ASP A 20 -23.92 -14.71 -7.57
CA ASP A 20 -24.51 -15.54 -8.66
C ASP A 20 -25.31 -16.75 -8.14
N ILE A 21 -25.04 -17.19 -6.91
CA ILE A 21 -25.83 -18.24 -6.23
C ILE A 21 -27.02 -17.67 -5.45
N GLY A 22 -27.37 -16.38 -5.65
CA GLY A 22 -28.59 -15.75 -5.13
C GLY A 22 -28.40 -14.91 -3.86
N ASN A 23 -27.15 -14.61 -3.43
CA ASN A 23 -26.93 -13.74 -2.28
C ASN A 23 -26.86 -12.26 -2.69
N THR A 24 -27.23 -11.39 -1.75
CA THR A 24 -26.84 -9.99 -1.82
C THR A 24 -25.47 -9.83 -1.17
N VAL A 25 -24.52 -9.26 -1.91
CA VAL A 25 -23.16 -9.03 -1.43
C VAL A 25 -22.95 -7.53 -1.31
N ILE A 26 -22.62 -7.06 -0.10
CA ILE A 26 -22.29 -5.66 0.17
C ILE A 26 -20.86 -5.61 0.66
N VAL A 27 -20.03 -4.80 0.00
CA VAL A 27 -18.62 -4.59 0.35
C VAL A 27 -18.32 -3.10 0.51
N VAL A 28 -17.40 -2.77 1.39
CA VAL A 28 -16.83 -1.43 1.50
C VAL A 28 -15.44 -1.51 0.88
N GLU A 29 -15.30 -0.92 -0.30
CA GLU A 29 -14.08 -1.02 -1.09
C GLU A 29 -13.69 0.33 -1.71
N HIS A 30 -12.41 0.49 -1.97
CA HIS A 30 -11.81 1.65 -2.62
C HIS A 30 -10.88 1.25 -3.79
N ASP A 31 -10.82 -0.04 -4.08
CA ASP A 31 -10.08 -0.60 -5.21
C ASP A 31 -10.85 -0.39 -6.52
N GLU A 32 -10.16 0.09 -7.56
CA GLU A 32 -10.76 0.42 -8.85
C GLU A 32 -11.42 -0.79 -9.52
N ASP A 33 -10.78 -1.96 -9.49
CA ASP A 33 -11.30 -3.17 -10.11
C ASP A 33 -12.57 -3.67 -9.40
N ALA A 34 -12.60 -3.54 -8.06
CA ALA A 34 -13.79 -3.85 -7.27
C ALA A 34 -14.95 -2.92 -7.62
N ILE A 35 -14.71 -1.61 -7.64
CA ILE A 35 -15.70 -0.58 -7.97
C ILE A 35 -16.26 -0.81 -9.36
N ARG A 36 -15.42 -0.99 -10.38
CA ARG A 36 -15.85 -1.25 -11.77
C ARG A 36 -16.59 -2.58 -11.96
N SER A 37 -16.34 -3.54 -11.06
CA SER A 37 -16.94 -4.87 -11.10
C SER A 37 -18.29 -4.98 -10.37
N ALA A 38 -18.69 -3.95 -9.64
CA ALA A 38 -19.95 -3.92 -8.90
C ALA A 38 -21.14 -3.75 -9.84
N ASP A 39 -22.28 -4.27 -9.46
CA ASP A 39 -23.55 -4.04 -10.18
C ASP A 39 -24.18 -2.69 -9.78
N TYR A 40 -23.89 -2.25 -8.55
CA TYR A 40 -24.43 -1.01 -7.99
C TYR A 40 -23.42 -0.37 -7.04
N LEU A 41 -23.26 0.94 -7.10
CA LEU A 41 -22.38 1.73 -6.26
C LEU A 41 -23.16 2.72 -5.39
N ILE A 42 -22.65 2.97 -4.20
CA ILE A 42 -23.04 4.07 -3.33
C ILE A 42 -21.76 4.83 -2.98
N ASP A 43 -21.61 6.04 -3.52
CA ASP A 43 -20.46 6.90 -3.25
C ASP A 43 -20.75 7.83 -2.08
N MET A 44 -19.98 7.70 -1.01
CA MET A 44 -20.15 8.44 0.23
C MET A 44 -19.19 9.62 0.31
N GLY A 45 -19.69 10.78 0.73
CA GLY A 45 -18.85 11.98 0.82
C GLY A 45 -19.60 13.19 1.41
N PRO A 46 -19.23 14.42 0.97
CA PRO A 46 -18.10 14.77 0.06
C PRO A 46 -16.72 14.69 0.71
N GLY A 47 -16.62 14.73 2.02
CA GLY A 47 -15.36 14.68 2.79
C GLY A 47 -15.39 13.59 3.86
N ALA A 48 -14.49 13.70 4.83
CA ALA A 48 -14.39 12.78 5.97
C ALA A 48 -14.92 13.41 7.26
N GLY A 49 -15.29 12.58 8.24
CA GLY A 49 -15.77 13.03 9.54
C GLY A 49 -17.03 13.89 9.43
N ILE A 50 -17.03 15.06 10.07
CA ILE A 50 -18.18 16.00 10.08
C ILE A 50 -18.56 16.55 8.70
N HIS A 51 -17.65 16.44 7.73
CA HIS A 51 -17.86 16.88 6.35
C HIS A 51 -18.32 15.75 5.42
N GLY A 52 -18.50 14.55 5.95
CA GLY A 52 -18.93 13.36 5.24
C GLY A 52 -20.37 12.96 5.50
N GLY A 53 -20.64 11.66 5.36
CA GLY A 53 -21.91 11.03 5.76
C GLY A 53 -23.08 11.23 4.80
N LYS A 54 -22.84 11.74 3.58
CA LYS A 54 -23.87 11.91 2.54
C LYS A 54 -23.63 10.92 1.40
N ALA A 55 -24.69 10.33 0.86
CA ALA A 55 -24.62 9.62 -0.41
C ALA A 55 -24.59 10.68 -1.53
N ILE A 56 -23.43 10.82 -2.18
CA ILE A 56 -23.19 11.83 -3.22
C ILE A 56 -23.68 11.35 -4.59
N ALA A 57 -23.47 10.07 -4.86
CA ALA A 57 -23.92 9.41 -6.07
C ALA A 57 -24.34 7.98 -5.79
N MET A 58 -25.34 7.49 -6.50
CA MET A 58 -25.83 6.12 -6.41
C MET A 58 -26.24 5.65 -7.80
N GLY A 59 -26.00 4.39 -8.13
CA GLY A 59 -26.41 3.79 -9.40
C GLY A 59 -25.40 2.76 -9.89
N THR A 60 -25.46 2.47 -11.19
CA THR A 60 -24.45 1.62 -11.83
C THR A 60 -23.08 2.32 -11.80
N PRO A 61 -21.96 1.57 -11.95
CA PRO A 61 -20.65 2.18 -12.06
C PRO A 61 -20.61 3.33 -13.06
N ASP A 62 -21.14 3.18 -14.25
CA ASP A 62 -21.14 4.22 -15.29
C ASP A 62 -21.89 5.49 -14.87
N GLN A 63 -23.02 5.34 -14.17
CA GLN A 63 -23.77 6.47 -13.64
C GLN A 63 -23.00 7.24 -12.57
N VAL A 64 -22.32 6.53 -11.66
CA VAL A 64 -21.51 7.16 -10.62
C VAL A 64 -20.25 7.78 -11.18
N LEU A 65 -19.58 7.13 -12.14
CA LEU A 65 -18.36 7.62 -12.78
C LEU A 65 -18.62 8.88 -13.64
N SER A 66 -19.81 9.02 -14.20
CA SER A 66 -20.19 10.21 -14.97
C SER A 66 -20.74 11.35 -14.11
N ASN A 67 -20.97 11.14 -12.81
CA ASN A 67 -21.48 12.16 -11.93
C ASN A 67 -20.39 13.16 -11.51
N PRO A 68 -20.46 14.45 -11.89
CA PRO A 68 -19.45 15.44 -11.57
C PRO A 68 -19.31 15.74 -10.07
N ALA A 69 -20.32 15.44 -9.26
CA ALA A 69 -20.25 15.59 -7.81
C ALA A 69 -19.48 14.44 -7.11
N SER A 70 -19.34 13.29 -7.76
CA SER A 70 -18.61 12.14 -7.24
C SER A 70 -17.09 12.35 -7.34
N LEU A 71 -16.40 12.45 -6.20
CA LEU A 71 -14.95 12.50 -6.19
C LEU A 71 -14.35 11.19 -6.71
N THR A 72 -14.91 10.06 -6.33
CA THR A 72 -14.58 8.73 -6.86
C THR A 72 -14.71 8.71 -8.38
N GLY A 73 -15.83 9.22 -8.91
CA GLY A 73 -16.07 9.33 -10.34
C GLY A 73 -15.04 10.21 -11.06
N GLN A 74 -14.69 11.37 -10.49
CA GLN A 74 -13.70 12.28 -11.06
C GLN A 74 -12.31 11.62 -11.18
N TYR A 75 -11.87 10.84 -10.19
CA TYR A 75 -10.58 10.14 -10.24
C TYR A 75 -10.63 8.95 -11.20
N MET A 76 -11.66 8.13 -11.14
CA MET A 76 -11.76 6.94 -11.97
C MET A 76 -12.03 7.23 -13.45
N SER A 77 -12.66 8.35 -13.77
CA SER A 77 -12.81 8.84 -15.16
C SER A 77 -11.57 9.56 -15.71
N GLY A 78 -10.57 9.83 -14.85
CA GLY A 78 -9.37 10.57 -15.24
C GLY A 78 -9.53 12.10 -15.28
N LEU A 79 -10.69 12.63 -14.90
CA LEU A 79 -10.89 14.09 -14.76
C LEU A 79 -9.99 14.67 -13.67
N LYS A 80 -9.75 13.90 -12.62
CA LYS A 80 -8.74 14.18 -11.60
C LYS A 80 -7.71 13.08 -11.57
N GLN A 81 -6.48 13.44 -11.28
CA GLN A 81 -5.39 12.48 -11.11
C GLN A 81 -4.36 13.00 -10.11
N ILE A 82 -3.69 12.09 -9.43
CA ILE A 82 -2.52 12.43 -8.63
C ILE A 82 -1.33 12.47 -9.59
N PRO A 83 -0.72 13.65 -9.85
CA PRO A 83 0.30 13.77 -10.88
C PRO A 83 1.57 12.98 -10.46
N ILE A 84 2.12 12.25 -11.41
CA ILE A 84 3.44 11.63 -11.25
C ILE A 84 4.48 12.76 -11.37
N PRO A 85 5.40 12.90 -10.40
CA PRO A 85 6.43 13.94 -10.47
C PRO A 85 7.26 13.83 -11.74
N ALA A 86 7.37 14.94 -12.48
CA ALA A 86 8.18 15.00 -13.70
C ALA A 86 9.68 14.75 -13.42
N LYS A 87 10.15 15.18 -12.23
CA LYS A 87 11.52 14.91 -11.76
C LYS A 87 11.49 14.09 -10.48
N ARG A 88 12.17 12.95 -10.49
CA ARG A 88 12.36 12.14 -9.29
C ARG A 88 13.46 12.76 -8.42
N ARG A 89 13.29 12.67 -7.10
CA ARG A 89 14.35 13.07 -6.16
C ARG A 89 15.54 12.13 -6.33
N VAL A 90 16.71 12.69 -6.59
CA VAL A 90 17.94 11.92 -6.72
C VAL A 90 18.51 11.66 -5.33
N ALA A 91 18.84 10.42 -5.06
CA ALA A 91 19.54 10.04 -3.84
C ALA A 91 20.94 10.67 -3.80
N LYS A 92 21.29 11.25 -2.65
CA LYS A 92 22.66 11.77 -2.46
C LYS A 92 23.66 10.62 -2.38
N LYS A 93 24.71 10.70 -3.18
CA LYS A 93 25.78 9.67 -3.22
C LYS A 93 26.32 9.40 -1.80
N GLY A 94 26.42 8.12 -1.44
CA GLY A 94 26.92 7.69 -0.14
C GLY A 94 25.94 7.78 1.02
N ARG A 95 24.78 8.41 0.86
CA ARG A 95 23.76 8.50 1.93
C ARG A 95 22.70 7.40 1.75
N LYS A 96 22.95 6.26 2.33
CA LYS A 96 22.06 5.10 2.28
C LYS A 96 22.21 4.23 3.52
N LEU A 97 21.15 3.53 3.89
CA LEU A 97 21.23 2.35 4.74
C LEU A 97 21.44 1.13 3.84
N VAL A 98 22.26 0.20 4.28
CA VAL A 98 22.51 -1.05 3.54
C VAL A 98 22.25 -2.22 4.46
N VAL A 99 21.24 -3.04 4.13
CA VAL A 99 21.04 -4.34 4.76
C VAL A 99 21.85 -5.36 4.00
N LYS A 100 22.68 -6.14 4.70
CA LYS A 100 23.50 -7.21 4.11
C LYS A 100 23.15 -8.56 4.69
N GLY A 101 23.01 -9.53 3.81
CA GLY A 101 22.88 -10.94 4.15
C GLY A 101 21.65 -11.24 5.03
N ALA A 102 20.49 -10.63 4.75
CA ALA A 102 19.27 -10.93 5.47
C ALA A 102 18.74 -12.33 5.12
N THR A 103 18.51 -13.16 6.15
CA THR A 103 18.10 -14.58 6.01
C THR A 103 16.87 -14.93 6.83
N ALA A 104 16.24 -13.93 7.47
CA ALA A 104 15.02 -14.18 8.27
C ALA A 104 13.88 -14.70 7.39
N ASN A 105 13.12 -15.67 7.89
CA ASN A 105 12.00 -16.33 7.23
C ASN A 105 12.37 -16.82 5.81
N ASN A 106 11.75 -16.25 4.78
CA ASN A 106 11.98 -16.64 3.37
C ASN A 106 13.03 -15.77 2.65
N LEU A 107 13.76 -14.91 3.37
CA LEU A 107 14.84 -14.13 2.76
C LEU A 107 16.06 -15.00 2.48
N ASP A 108 16.57 -14.95 1.27
CA ASP A 108 17.77 -15.71 0.85
C ASP A 108 18.96 -14.77 0.68
N LYS A 109 19.68 -14.52 1.79
CA LYS A 109 20.90 -13.69 1.84
C LYS A 109 20.75 -12.33 1.16
N VAL A 110 19.58 -11.70 1.34
CA VAL A 110 19.18 -10.48 0.65
C VAL A 110 20.10 -9.31 1.02
N ASN A 111 20.60 -8.62 0.00
CA ASN A 111 21.35 -7.38 0.14
C ASN A 111 20.56 -6.25 -0.51
N VAL A 112 20.25 -5.19 0.25
CA VAL A 112 19.40 -4.07 -0.22
C VAL A 112 19.94 -2.74 0.28
N ASP A 113 19.99 -1.77 -0.64
CA ASP A 113 20.28 -0.38 -0.36
C ASP A 113 18.98 0.43 -0.20
N PHE A 114 18.89 1.18 0.87
CA PHE A 114 17.80 2.13 1.12
C PHE A 114 18.35 3.57 1.05
N PRO A 115 18.17 4.27 -0.08
CA PRO A 115 18.67 5.63 -0.23
C PRO A 115 18.01 6.59 0.75
N LEU A 116 18.77 7.36 1.50
CA LEU A 116 18.25 8.33 2.46
C LEU A 116 17.75 9.60 1.77
N GLY A 117 16.72 10.20 2.34
CA GLY A 117 16.09 11.42 1.81
C GLY A 117 15.23 11.18 0.56
N THR A 118 14.85 9.93 0.29
CA THR A 118 13.96 9.52 -0.80
C THR A 118 12.70 8.84 -0.27
N PHE A 119 11.65 8.86 -1.05
CA PHE A 119 10.49 7.99 -0.84
C PHE A 119 10.75 6.66 -1.57
N THR A 120 10.92 5.60 -0.82
CA THR A 120 11.26 4.26 -1.33
C THR A 120 10.08 3.31 -1.14
N CYS A 121 9.62 2.68 -2.22
CA CYS A 121 8.60 1.64 -2.18
C CYS A 121 9.23 0.25 -2.27
N ILE A 122 8.78 -0.67 -1.43
CA ILE A 122 9.10 -2.09 -1.51
C ILE A 122 7.86 -2.82 -2.01
N THR A 123 7.94 -3.39 -3.18
CA THR A 123 6.82 -4.03 -3.87
C THR A 123 7.06 -5.53 -4.08
N GLY A 124 6.04 -6.24 -4.52
CA GLY A 124 6.10 -7.68 -4.81
C GLY A 124 4.88 -8.42 -4.28
N VAL A 125 4.76 -9.69 -4.63
CA VAL A 125 3.63 -10.55 -4.25
C VAL A 125 3.46 -10.69 -2.73
N SER A 126 2.25 -11.03 -2.28
CA SER A 126 2.00 -11.38 -0.88
C SER A 126 2.89 -12.57 -0.47
N GLY A 127 3.47 -12.52 0.74
CA GLY A 127 4.43 -13.54 1.18
C GLY A 127 5.85 -13.40 0.60
N GLY A 128 6.14 -12.42 -0.27
CA GLY A 128 7.46 -12.21 -0.89
C GLY A 128 8.56 -11.67 0.04
N GLY A 129 8.37 -11.66 1.35
CA GLY A 129 9.39 -11.25 2.32
C GLY A 129 9.49 -9.74 2.59
N LYS A 130 8.61 -8.91 2.01
CA LYS A 130 8.64 -7.44 2.16
C LYS A 130 8.61 -7.00 3.62
N SER A 131 7.63 -7.49 4.39
CA SER A 131 7.49 -7.17 5.83
C SER A 131 8.65 -7.73 6.65
N THR A 132 9.14 -8.92 6.29
CA THR A 132 10.31 -9.52 6.93
C THR A 132 11.56 -8.65 6.75
N LEU A 133 11.79 -8.16 5.53
CA LEU A 133 12.93 -7.28 5.24
C LEU A 133 12.81 -5.93 5.96
N VAL A 134 11.64 -5.27 5.84
CA VAL A 134 11.48 -3.87 6.30
C VAL A 134 11.18 -3.81 7.79
N ILE A 135 10.16 -4.56 8.25
CA ILE A 135 9.68 -4.45 9.63
C ILE A 135 10.52 -5.33 10.56
N GLU A 136 10.62 -6.61 10.24
CA GLU A 136 11.26 -7.56 11.16
C GLU A 136 12.78 -7.42 11.17
N THR A 137 13.41 -7.14 10.04
CA THR A 137 14.86 -7.00 9.96
C THR A 137 15.29 -5.55 10.14
N LEU A 138 15.01 -4.67 9.19
CA LEU A 138 15.54 -3.30 9.20
C LEU A 138 14.99 -2.47 10.36
N TYR A 139 13.67 -2.35 10.49
CA TYR A 139 13.06 -1.51 11.54
C TYR A 139 13.48 -1.98 12.94
N ARG A 140 13.36 -3.28 13.24
CA ARG A 140 13.73 -3.79 14.58
C ARG A 140 15.21 -3.62 14.89
N ALA A 141 16.10 -3.79 13.91
CA ALA A 141 17.54 -3.55 14.10
C ALA A 141 17.83 -2.07 14.41
N LEU A 142 17.21 -1.15 13.68
CA LEU A 142 17.35 0.28 13.88
C LEU A 142 16.72 0.73 15.21
N ALA A 143 15.53 0.26 15.54
CA ALA A 143 14.87 0.56 16.81
C ALA A 143 15.69 0.07 18.01
N ARG A 144 16.31 -1.10 17.90
CA ARG A 144 17.21 -1.61 18.93
C ARG A 144 18.46 -0.72 19.09
N ARG A 145 19.05 -0.28 17.98
CA ARG A 145 20.27 0.54 18.01
C ARG A 145 20.02 1.98 18.43
N LEU A 146 18.95 2.60 17.96
CA LEU A 146 18.64 4.02 18.20
C LEU A 146 17.82 4.26 19.46
N HIS A 147 16.88 3.34 19.76
CA HIS A 147 15.90 3.52 20.84
C HIS A 147 16.01 2.47 21.95
N LYS A 148 17.03 1.59 21.92
CA LYS A 148 17.24 0.51 22.89
C LYS A 148 16.02 -0.43 23.03
N ALA A 149 15.26 -0.59 21.94
CA ALA A 149 14.10 -1.48 21.91
C ALA A 149 14.52 -2.93 22.16
N ARG A 150 13.65 -3.69 22.86
CA ARG A 150 13.94 -5.09 23.24
C ARG A 150 13.70 -6.10 22.10
N ALA A 151 12.94 -5.70 21.07
CA ALA A 151 12.60 -6.59 19.97
C ALA A 151 13.84 -7.08 19.23
N HIS A 152 13.93 -8.38 18.99
CA HIS A 152 14.98 -8.97 18.17
C HIS A 152 14.73 -8.69 16.70
N ALA A 153 15.78 -8.26 15.99
CA ALA A 153 15.75 -8.13 14.55
C ALA A 153 15.84 -9.51 13.88
N GLY A 154 15.25 -9.63 12.70
CA GLY A 154 15.41 -10.81 11.85
C GLY A 154 16.89 -11.04 11.52
N GLU A 155 17.25 -12.29 11.26
CA GLU A 155 18.62 -12.68 10.98
C GLU A 155 19.19 -11.94 9.77
N HIS A 156 20.37 -11.34 9.95
CA HIS A 156 21.11 -10.60 8.92
C HIS A 156 22.59 -10.50 9.31
N LYS A 157 23.45 -10.27 8.32
CA LYS A 157 24.89 -10.13 8.55
C LYS A 157 25.25 -8.76 9.15
N SER A 158 24.77 -7.68 8.55
CA SER A 158 25.03 -6.31 9.02
C SER A 158 24.03 -5.30 8.45
N ILE A 159 23.90 -4.16 9.13
CA ILE A 159 23.24 -2.96 8.63
C ILE A 159 24.23 -1.80 8.72
N GLU A 160 24.53 -1.17 7.57
CA GLU A 160 25.46 -0.05 7.44
C GLU A 160 24.71 1.27 7.25
N GLY A 161 25.35 2.38 7.55
CA GLY A 161 24.80 3.74 7.39
C GLY A 161 23.87 4.17 8.53
N VAL A 162 23.81 3.42 9.63
CA VAL A 162 22.92 3.75 10.77
C VAL A 162 23.31 5.07 11.43
N GLU A 163 24.56 5.44 11.37
CA GLU A 163 25.10 6.73 11.85
C GLU A 163 24.57 7.94 11.06
N LEU A 164 23.95 7.71 9.92
CA LEU A 164 23.39 8.76 9.05
C LEU A 164 21.94 9.12 9.41
N ILE A 165 21.34 8.42 10.39
CA ILE A 165 19.95 8.62 10.81
C ILE A 165 19.89 8.85 12.33
N ASP A 166 19.00 9.74 12.74
CA ASP A 166 18.82 10.11 14.14
C ASP A 166 17.67 9.36 14.79
N LYS A 167 16.64 9.04 13.99
CA LYS A 167 15.37 8.53 14.48
C LYS A 167 14.70 7.60 13.46
N ILE A 168 13.96 6.63 13.98
CA ILE A 168 13.02 5.80 13.21
C ILE A 168 11.64 5.87 13.87
N ILE A 169 10.58 5.89 13.08
CA ILE A 169 9.19 6.00 13.54
C ILE A 169 8.39 4.85 12.97
#